data_10de72212e64326eab7d94201ee8ddd9
#
_entry.id   10de72212e64326eab7d94201ee8ddd9
#
_cell.length_a   1.000
_cell.length_b   1.000
_cell.length_c   1.000
_cell.angle_alpha   90.00
_cell.angle_beta   90.00
_cell.angle_gamma   90.00
#
_symmetry.space_group_name_H-M   'P 1'
#
loop_
_entity.id
_entity.type
_entity.pdbx_description
1 polymer ?
#
loop_
_entity_poly.entity_id
_entity_poly.type
_entity_poly.pdbx_seq_one_letter_code
_entity_poly.pdbx_strand_id
1 'polypeptide(L)'
;ANRHWENGFVSPSPTSFYPLVAGIPTPERARRLVEHIFDESEFWTAAPLPSIWQKDPAVRDDVYWRGRMWPPLNFFTYLGLKRYGFQEEAHRLAQRSAQVFARAWEEERACYENYNTFTGVGKSVDADPFYGWGALLPLMWVLEFVDTDPDGGLSFGSISGEAMQLRHLRTYLGQMELRLGDAAQVDLDGRTVFRSNARGRFSGFLYESHYAQLTVPAQPEETWVEFPAAEPVSVCVNGAAVP
;
A
#
# COMPACT_ATOMS: atom_id res chain seq x y z
N ALA A 1 -21.15 -4.63 -27.37
CA ALA A 1 -21.59 -3.31 -26.91
C ALA A 1 -22.40 -3.50 -25.63
N ASN A 2 -22.09 -2.74 -24.59
CA ASN A 2 -22.82 -2.80 -23.33
C ASN A 2 -24.11 -1.98 -23.49
N ARG A 3 -25.27 -2.62 -23.45
CA ARG A 3 -26.59 -1.96 -23.63
C ARG A 3 -26.86 -0.84 -22.63
N HIS A 4 -26.15 -0.82 -21.50
CA HIS A 4 -26.26 0.25 -20.49
C HIS A 4 -25.82 1.60 -21.05
N TRP A 5 -24.84 1.64 -21.95
CA TRP A 5 -24.40 2.87 -22.61
C TRP A 5 -25.45 3.43 -23.56
N GLU A 6 -26.20 2.55 -24.22
CA GLU A 6 -27.26 2.94 -25.17
C GLU A 6 -28.44 3.61 -24.45
N ASN A 7 -28.67 3.25 -23.21
CA ASN A 7 -29.78 3.77 -22.37
C ASN A 7 -29.34 4.90 -21.42
N GLY A 8 -28.08 5.38 -21.51
CA GLY A 8 -27.57 6.42 -20.63
C GLY A 8 -27.41 6.00 -19.16
N PHE A 9 -27.54 4.69 -18.85
CA PHE A 9 -27.33 4.18 -17.50
C PHE A 9 -25.85 3.97 -17.25
N VAL A 10 -25.31 4.63 -16.23
CA VAL A 10 -23.93 4.49 -15.79
C VAL A 10 -23.95 4.13 -14.31
N SER A 11 -23.39 2.97 -13.97
CA SER A 11 -23.12 2.56 -12.59
C SER A 11 -21.62 2.36 -12.42
N PRO A 12 -20.87 3.39 -12.00
CA PRO A 12 -19.46 3.27 -11.71
C PRO A 12 -19.19 2.24 -10.61
N SER A 13 -18.07 1.54 -10.77
CA SER A 13 -17.57 0.58 -9.80
C SER A 13 -16.05 0.76 -9.66
N PRO A 14 -15.39 0.20 -8.64
CA PRO A 14 -13.93 0.29 -8.49
C PRO A 14 -13.13 -0.24 -9.68
N THR A 15 -13.72 -1.11 -10.52
CA THR A 15 -13.10 -1.54 -11.78
C THR A 15 -12.89 -0.39 -12.76
N SER A 16 -13.61 0.73 -12.60
CA SER A 16 -13.37 1.96 -13.35
C SER A 16 -12.00 2.57 -13.09
N PHE A 17 -11.33 2.21 -12.00
CA PHE A 17 -9.99 2.66 -11.63
C PHE A 17 -8.87 1.73 -12.14
N TYR A 18 -9.18 0.54 -12.64
CA TYR A 18 -8.19 -0.40 -13.17
C TYR A 18 -7.33 0.11 -14.33
N PRO A 19 -7.79 1.08 -15.16
CA PRO A 19 -6.88 1.74 -16.10
C PRO A 19 -5.63 2.34 -15.45
N LEU A 20 -5.68 2.75 -14.15
CA LEU A 20 -4.50 3.19 -13.41
C LEU A 20 -3.46 2.07 -13.29
N VAL A 21 -3.89 0.84 -12.98
CA VAL A 21 -2.99 -0.32 -12.90
C VAL A 21 -2.32 -0.59 -14.25
N ALA A 22 -3.05 -0.42 -15.32
CA ALA A 22 -2.54 -0.62 -16.68
C ALA A 22 -1.66 0.55 -17.19
N GLY A 23 -1.63 1.69 -16.48
CA GLY A 23 -0.85 2.87 -16.89
C GLY A 23 -1.43 3.58 -18.14
N ILE A 24 -2.73 3.44 -18.39
CA ILE A 24 -3.38 3.98 -19.61
C ILE A 24 -3.73 5.47 -19.50
N PRO A 25 -4.25 6.01 -18.37
CA PRO A 25 -4.65 7.40 -18.27
C PRO A 25 -3.48 8.37 -18.43
N THR A 26 -3.73 9.53 -19.04
CA THR A 26 -2.78 10.65 -18.90
C THR A 26 -2.73 11.12 -17.44
N PRO A 27 -1.68 11.83 -17.00
CA PRO A 27 -1.59 12.33 -15.61
C PRO A 27 -2.82 13.11 -15.16
N GLU A 28 -3.40 13.95 -16.05
CA GLU A 28 -4.61 14.74 -15.74
C GLU A 28 -5.84 13.85 -15.56
N ARG A 29 -5.99 12.81 -16.37
CA ARG A 29 -7.08 11.84 -16.24
C ARG A 29 -6.90 10.96 -14.99
N ALA A 30 -5.66 10.59 -14.68
CA ALA A 30 -5.35 9.86 -13.46
C ALA A 30 -5.76 10.65 -12.21
N ARG A 31 -5.42 11.96 -12.13
CA ARG A 31 -5.85 12.82 -11.01
C ARG A 31 -7.38 12.85 -10.86
N ARG A 32 -8.13 12.97 -11.96
CA ARG A 32 -9.61 12.94 -11.89
C ARG A 32 -10.13 11.61 -11.36
N LEU A 33 -9.53 10.48 -11.75
CA LEU A 33 -9.91 9.18 -11.19
C LEU A 33 -9.64 9.11 -9.69
N VAL A 34 -8.53 9.69 -9.23
CA VAL A 34 -8.19 9.77 -7.80
C VAL A 34 -9.19 10.64 -7.03
N GLU A 35 -9.63 11.76 -7.58
CA GLU A 35 -10.67 12.60 -6.99
C GLU A 35 -11.96 11.78 -6.72
N HIS A 36 -12.38 10.94 -7.66
CA HIS A 36 -13.52 10.05 -7.49
C HIS A 36 -13.30 8.98 -6.41
N ILE A 37 -12.09 8.40 -6.31
CA ILE A 37 -11.76 7.40 -5.29
C ILE A 37 -11.97 7.97 -3.88
N PHE A 38 -11.59 9.23 -3.67
CA PHE A 38 -11.62 9.88 -2.35
C PHE A 38 -12.83 10.79 -2.13
N ASP A 39 -13.79 10.80 -3.04
CA ASP A 39 -15.07 11.49 -2.86
C ASP A 39 -15.98 10.68 -1.93
N GLU A 40 -16.30 11.27 -0.77
CA GLU A 40 -17.18 10.67 0.24
C GLU A 40 -18.61 10.44 -0.25
N SER A 41 -19.04 11.14 -1.28
CA SER A 41 -20.34 10.91 -1.93
C SER A 41 -20.32 9.80 -2.97
N GLU A 42 -19.14 9.27 -3.32
CA GLU A 42 -18.96 8.27 -4.37
C GLU A 42 -18.35 6.95 -3.87
N PHE A 43 -17.06 6.95 -3.50
CA PHE A 43 -16.33 5.71 -3.19
C PHE A 43 -15.64 5.71 -1.82
N TRP A 44 -15.47 6.89 -1.19
CA TRP A 44 -14.77 6.98 0.08
C TRP A 44 -15.71 6.78 1.27
N THR A 45 -15.81 5.56 1.75
CA THR A 45 -16.72 5.12 2.82
C THR A 45 -15.94 4.60 4.04
N ALA A 46 -16.64 4.10 5.05
CA ALA A 46 -16.02 3.48 6.23
C ALA A 46 -15.16 2.25 5.85
N ALA A 47 -15.67 1.38 4.96
CA ALA A 47 -14.89 0.38 4.23
C ALA A 47 -14.89 0.81 2.77
N PRO A 48 -13.79 1.45 2.29
CA PRO A 48 -13.78 2.20 1.04
C PRO A 48 -13.92 1.31 -0.19
N LEU A 49 -14.32 1.93 -1.29
CA LEU A 49 -14.51 1.31 -2.59
C LEU A 49 -15.62 0.24 -2.59
N PRO A 50 -16.89 0.64 -2.29
CA PRO A 50 -18.02 -0.24 -2.51
C PRO A 50 -18.04 -0.78 -3.94
N SER A 51 -18.54 -1.99 -4.13
CA SER A 51 -18.60 -2.66 -5.44
C SER A 51 -19.39 -1.89 -6.50
N ILE A 52 -20.26 -0.99 -6.07
CA ILE A 52 -20.96 0.03 -6.87
C ILE A 52 -20.93 1.36 -6.12
N TRP A 53 -20.96 2.47 -6.84
CA TRP A 53 -20.85 3.80 -6.23
C TRP A 53 -22.03 4.17 -5.35
N GLN A 54 -21.82 5.07 -4.38
CA GLN A 54 -22.83 5.43 -3.37
C GLN A 54 -24.07 6.12 -3.94
N LYS A 55 -23.99 6.70 -5.14
CA LYS A 55 -25.13 7.34 -5.81
C LYS A 55 -26.07 6.32 -6.47
N ASP A 56 -25.68 5.06 -6.59
CA ASP A 56 -26.58 3.99 -7.02
C ASP A 56 -27.42 3.52 -5.81
N PRO A 57 -28.75 3.55 -5.89
CA PRO A 57 -29.61 3.13 -4.77
C PRO A 57 -29.32 1.70 -4.29
N ALA A 58 -28.88 0.81 -5.18
CA ALA A 58 -28.59 -0.58 -4.87
C ALA A 58 -27.38 -0.77 -3.93
N VAL A 59 -26.56 0.27 -3.69
CA VAL A 59 -25.47 0.23 -2.72
C VAL A 59 -25.96 -0.08 -1.30
N ARG A 60 -27.19 0.29 -0.98
CA ARG A 60 -27.82 0.10 0.32
C ARG A 60 -28.38 -1.28 0.55
N ASP A 61 -28.42 -2.12 -0.49
CA ASP A 61 -28.90 -3.50 -0.36
C ASP A 61 -27.95 -4.34 0.51
N ASP A 62 -26.66 -3.94 0.56
CA ASP A 62 -25.59 -4.62 1.31
C ASP A 62 -25.51 -6.13 1.00
N VAL A 63 -25.77 -6.48 -0.26
CA VAL A 63 -25.82 -7.86 -0.73
C VAL A 63 -24.68 -8.10 -1.69
N TYR A 64 -23.72 -8.94 -1.32
CA TYR A 64 -22.65 -9.47 -2.16
C TYR A 64 -21.99 -8.39 -3.06
N TRP A 65 -22.10 -8.46 -4.40
CA TRP A 65 -21.56 -7.45 -5.34
C TRP A 65 -22.45 -6.20 -5.48
N ARG A 66 -23.42 -6.01 -4.63
CA ARG A 66 -24.31 -4.85 -4.60
C ARG A 66 -24.07 -4.02 -3.34
N GLY A 67 -22.95 -3.31 -3.33
CA GLY A 67 -22.62 -2.32 -2.32
C GLY A 67 -21.55 -2.72 -1.30
N ARG A 68 -21.19 -4.00 -1.18
CA ARG A 68 -20.13 -4.39 -0.24
C ARG A 68 -18.73 -4.05 -0.78
N MET A 69 -17.80 -3.76 0.10
CA MET A 69 -16.39 -3.59 -0.22
C MET A 69 -15.73 -4.95 -0.38
N TRP A 70 -14.90 -5.09 -1.40
CA TRP A 70 -14.19 -6.32 -1.75
C TRP A 70 -12.68 -6.08 -1.74
N PRO A 71 -11.90 -6.80 -0.94
CA PRO A 71 -10.46 -6.60 -0.82
C PRO A 71 -9.68 -6.54 -2.15
N PRO A 72 -9.97 -7.38 -3.17
CA PRO A 72 -9.29 -7.28 -4.46
C PRO A 72 -9.49 -5.94 -5.17
N LEU A 73 -10.68 -5.33 -5.05
CA LEU A 73 -10.96 -4.04 -5.69
C LEU A 73 -10.09 -2.94 -5.09
N ASN A 74 -9.93 -2.97 -3.75
CA ASN A 74 -9.06 -2.05 -3.02
C ASN A 74 -7.59 -2.27 -3.41
N PHE A 75 -7.16 -3.52 -3.46
CA PHE A 75 -5.78 -3.87 -3.76
C PHE A 75 -5.37 -3.43 -5.18
N PHE A 76 -6.17 -3.70 -6.20
CA PHE A 76 -5.88 -3.24 -7.55
C PHE A 76 -5.92 -1.71 -7.66
N THR A 77 -6.84 -1.05 -6.97
CA THR A 77 -6.87 0.42 -6.93
C THR A 77 -5.60 0.97 -6.26
N TYR A 78 -5.18 0.37 -5.14
CA TYR A 78 -3.92 0.69 -4.47
C TYR A 78 -2.71 0.57 -5.40
N LEU A 79 -2.57 -0.54 -6.12
CA LEU A 79 -1.48 -0.72 -7.09
C LEU A 79 -1.50 0.35 -8.19
N GLY A 80 -2.70 0.75 -8.63
CA GLY A 80 -2.86 1.83 -9.59
C GLY A 80 -2.39 3.18 -9.05
N LEU A 81 -2.71 3.51 -7.80
CA LEU A 81 -2.24 4.72 -7.12
C LEU A 81 -0.71 4.72 -7.00
N LYS A 82 -0.11 3.61 -6.56
CA LYS A 82 1.35 3.45 -6.49
C LYS A 82 2.02 3.67 -7.84
N ARG A 83 1.48 3.08 -8.89
CA ARG A 83 2.02 3.20 -10.25
C ARG A 83 2.10 4.65 -10.75
N TYR A 84 1.14 5.49 -10.39
CA TYR A 84 1.10 6.90 -10.79
C TYR A 84 1.77 7.84 -9.79
N GLY A 85 2.38 7.32 -8.73
CA GLY A 85 3.07 8.12 -7.72
C GLY A 85 2.17 8.85 -6.74
N PHE A 86 0.89 8.50 -6.66
CA PHE A 86 -0.07 9.00 -5.65
C PHE A 86 0.18 8.31 -4.31
N GLN A 87 1.33 8.60 -3.69
CA GLN A 87 1.80 7.88 -2.52
C GLN A 87 0.95 8.15 -1.27
N GLU A 88 0.54 9.41 -1.06
CA GLU A 88 -0.32 9.78 0.08
C GLU A 88 -1.70 9.14 -0.03
N GLU A 89 -2.27 9.11 -1.22
CA GLU A 89 -3.55 8.48 -1.49
C GLU A 89 -3.48 6.96 -1.34
N ALA A 90 -2.41 6.34 -1.84
CA ALA A 90 -2.16 4.91 -1.65
C ALA A 90 -2.06 4.57 -0.15
N HIS A 91 -1.30 5.36 0.61
CA HIS A 91 -1.16 5.21 2.05
C HIS A 91 -2.53 5.33 2.78
N ARG A 92 -3.32 6.35 2.44
CA ARG A 92 -4.67 6.53 3.02
C ARG A 92 -5.58 5.34 2.74
N LEU A 93 -5.57 4.82 1.51
CA LEU A 93 -6.36 3.64 1.14
C LEU A 93 -5.87 2.39 1.88
N ALA A 94 -4.56 2.16 1.95
CA ALA A 94 -3.97 1.03 2.66
C ALA A 94 -4.30 1.08 4.16
N GLN A 95 -4.13 2.24 4.80
CA GLN A 95 -4.42 2.43 6.22
C GLN A 95 -5.90 2.16 6.54
N ARG A 96 -6.83 2.76 5.79
CA ARG A 96 -8.26 2.55 5.99
C ARG A 96 -8.66 1.09 5.78
N SER A 97 -8.11 0.45 4.77
CA SER A 97 -8.36 -0.97 4.48
C SER A 97 -7.83 -1.90 5.58
N ALA A 98 -6.61 -1.63 6.08
CA ALA A 98 -6.04 -2.37 7.19
C ALA A 98 -6.84 -2.21 8.49
N GLN A 99 -7.36 -1.01 8.77
CA GLN A 99 -8.23 -0.76 9.94
C GLN A 99 -9.52 -1.60 9.89
N VAL A 100 -10.12 -1.74 8.71
CA VAL A 100 -11.30 -2.61 8.52
C VAL A 100 -10.97 -4.07 8.83
N PHE A 101 -9.86 -4.56 8.30
CA PHE A 101 -9.38 -5.92 8.59
C PHE A 101 -9.04 -6.11 10.07
N ALA A 102 -8.25 -5.18 10.64
CA ALA A 102 -7.78 -5.30 12.02
C ALA A 102 -8.95 -5.41 13.01
N ARG A 103 -10.01 -4.61 12.81
CA ARG A 103 -11.22 -4.67 13.63
C ARG A 103 -11.88 -6.05 13.55
N ALA A 104 -12.09 -6.60 12.37
CA ALA A 104 -12.68 -7.93 12.20
C ALA A 104 -11.80 -9.02 12.81
N TRP A 105 -10.49 -8.89 12.69
CA TRP A 105 -9.55 -9.82 13.29
C TRP A 105 -9.52 -9.75 14.83
N GLU A 106 -9.55 -8.54 15.39
CA GLU A 106 -9.55 -8.35 16.85
C GLU A 106 -10.84 -8.83 17.50
N GLU A 107 -11.99 -8.50 16.91
CA GLU A 107 -13.31 -8.80 17.45
C GLU A 107 -13.73 -10.27 17.22
N GLU A 108 -13.43 -10.82 16.03
CA GLU A 108 -14.02 -12.09 15.60
C GLU A 108 -12.98 -13.13 15.12
N ARG A 109 -11.68 -12.77 15.05
CA ARG A 109 -10.61 -13.61 14.48
C ARG A 109 -10.92 -14.04 13.03
N ALA A 110 -11.57 -13.19 12.26
CA ALA A 110 -12.03 -13.46 10.92
C ALA A 110 -11.27 -12.64 9.86
N CYS A 111 -11.10 -13.28 8.69
CA CYS A 111 -10.53 -12.69 7.48
C CYS A 111 -11.62 -12.74 6.40
N TYR A 112 -12.55 -11.79 6.46
CA TYR A 112 -13.77 -11.85 5.65
C TYR A 112 -13.52 -11.67 4.16
N GLU A 113 -14.36 -12.32 3.36
CA GLU A 113 -14.40 -12.24 1.92
C GLU A 113 -14.72 -10.82 1.43
N ASN A 114 -15.64 -10.15 2.12
CA ASN A 114 -16.11 -8.80 1.82
C ASN A 114 -16.67 -8.13 3.10
N TYR A 115 -16.87 -6.81 3.04
CA TYR A 115 -17.26 -6.01 4.20
C TYR A 115 -18.40 -5.04 3.83
N ASN A 116 -19.31 -4.77 4.79
CA ASN A 116 -20.28 -3.71 4.65
C ASN A 116 -19.58 -2.37 4.47
N THR A 117 -19.89 -1.65 3.41
CA THR A 117 -19.16 -0.42 3.05
C THR A 117 -19.39 0.72 4.03
N PHE A 118 -20.55 0.79 4.68
CA PHE A 118 -20.90 1.88 5.59
C PHE A 118 -20.44 1.64 7.04
N THR A 119 -20.37 0.39 7.47
CA THR A 119 -20.04 0.03 8.85
C THR A 119 -18.66 -0.60 9.00
N GLY A 120 -18.10 -1.15 7.94
CA GLY A 120 -16.88 -1.95 7.95
C GLY A 120 -17.05 -3.33 8.60
N VAL A 121 -18.29 -3.77 8.87
CA VAL A 121 -18.56 -5.10 9.43
C VAL A 121 -18.44 -6.15 8.35
N GLY A 122 -17.62 -7.18 8.57
CA GLY A 122 -17.47 -8.32 7.65
C GLY A 122 -18.60 -9.32 7.77
N LYS A 123 -19.05 -9.60 9.00
CA LYS A 123 -20.04 -10.63 9.29
C LYS A 123 -21.35 -10.42 8.55
N SER A 124 -21.68 -11.38 7.68
CA SER A 124 -22.89 -11.41 6.86
C SER A 124 -23.15 -12.82 6.38
N VAL A 125 -24.38 -13.10 5.95
CA VAL A 125 -24.74 -14.37 5.28
C VAL A 125 -24.06 -14.51 3.91
N ASP A 126 -23.63 -13.38 3.33
CA ASP A 126 -23.00 -13.29 2.01
C ASP A 126 -21.47 -13.07 2.10
N ALA A 127 -20.86 -13.30 3.27
CA ALA A 127 -19.43 -13.12 3.47
C ALA A 127 -18.81 -14.32 4.19
N ASP A 128 -17.91 -15.04 3.51
CA ASP A 128 -17.13 -16.10 4.11
C ASP A 128 -16.16 -15.51 5.16
N PRO A 129 -16.14 -16.01 6.41
CA PRO A 129 -15.27 -15.49 7.47
C PRO A 129 -13.79 -15.88 7.32
N PHE A 130 -13.46 -16.79 6.40
CA PHE A 130 -12.09 -17.25 6.13
C PHE A 130 -11.80 -17.31 4.63
N TYR A 131 -11.56 -16.14 4.04
CA TYR A 131 -11.32 -16.05 2.61
C TYR A 131 -9.94 -15.45 2.29
N GLY A 132 -9.19 -16.13 1.42
CA GLY A 132 -7.78 -15.81 1.16
C GLY A 132 -7.52 -14.38 0.69
N TRP A 133 -8.37 -13.79 -0.11
CA TRP A 133 -8.17 -12.42 -0.55
C TRP A 133 -8.47 -11.35 0.51
N GLY A 134 -9.14 -11.71 1.62
CA GLY A 134 -9.26 -10.79 2.77
C GLY A 134 -7.90 -10.32 3.29
N ALA A 135 -6.87 -11.17 3.14
CA ALA A 135 -5.49 -10.84 3.51
C ALA A 135 -4.85 -9.73 2.65
N LEU A 136 -5.46 -9.35 1.51
CA LEU A 136 -4.98 -8.23 0.69
C LEU A 136 -5.10 -6.89 1.43
N LEU A 137 -6.04 -6.75 2.38
CA LEU A 137 -6.20 -5.52 3.16
C LEU A 137 -4.98 -5.25 4.07
N PRO A 138 -4.57 -6.18 4.96
CA PRO A 138 -3.35 -5.97 5.75
C PRO A 138 -2.08 -6.02 4.89
N LEU A 139 -2.07 -6.73 3.76
CA LEU A 139 -0.93 -6.74 2.85
C LEU A 139 -0.64 -5.35 2.30
N MET A 140 -1.65 -4.58 1.87
CA MET A 140 -1.44 -3.19 1.42
C MET A 140 -0.74 -2.36 2.48
N TRP A 141 -1.08 -2.55 3.76
CA TRP A 141 -0.44 -1.84 4.86
C TRP A 141 1.02 -2.23 5.05
N VAL A 142 1.35 -3.51 4.93
CA VAL A 142 2.75 -3.97 4.97
C VAL A 142 3.56 -3.39 3.80
N LEU A 143 2.97 -3.35 2.59
CA LEU A 143 3.62 -2.80 1.39
C LEU A 143 3.90 -1.29 1.48
N GLU A 144 3.20 -0.57 2.38
CA GLU A 144 3.53 0.83 2.67
C GLU A 144 4.87 1.00 3.40
N PHE A 145 5.33 -0.02 4.10
CA PHE A 145 6.58 0.04 4.87
C PHE A 145 7.73 -0.75 4.23
N VAL A 146 7.43 -1.79 3.50
CA VAL A 146 8.42 -2.59 2.77
C VAL A 146 7.79 -3.19 1.51
N ASP A 147 8.47 -3.04 0.38
CA ASP A 147 8.01 -3.55 -0.92
C ASP A 147 9.23 -3.90 -1.78
N THR A 148 9.00 -4.65 -2.85
CA THR A 148 9.98 -4.83 -3.91
C THR A 148 10.04 -3.58 -4.79
N ASP A 149 11.25 -3.19 -5.17
CA ASP A 149 11.43 -2.07 -6.09
C ASP A 149 11.38 -2.58 -7.55
N PRO A 150 10.59 -1.96 -8.43
CA PRO A 150 10.52 -2.36 -9.84
C PRO A 150 11.87 -2.31 -10.56
N ASP A 151 12.75 -1.41 -10.15
CA ASP A 151 14.09 -1.24 -10.71
C ASP A 151 15.15 -2.16 -10.07
N GLY A 152 14.70 -3.01 -9.14
CA GLY A 152 15.51 -3.97 -8.37
C GLY A 152 15.76 -3.53 -6.93
N GLY A 153 15.90 -4.51 -6.05
CA GLY A 153 16.09 -4.29 -4.63
C GLY A 153 14.79 -4.21 -3.84
N LEU A 154 14.88 -3.66 -2.63
CA LEU A 154 13.75 -3.37 -1.75
C LEU A 154 13.54 -1.87 -1.60
N SER A 155 12.30 -1.48 -1.46
CA SER A 155 11.91 -0.18 -0.92
C SER A 155 11.41 -0.34 0.50
N PHE A 156 11.82 0.53 1.42
CA PHE A 156 11.33 0.51 2.80
C PHE A 156 11.27 1.92 3.38
N GLY A 157 10.54 2.08 4.48
CA GLY A 157 10.36 3.37 5.13
C GLY A 157 8.90 3.71 5.34
N SER A 158 8.60 4.95 5.74
CA SER A 158 7.24 5.46 5.92
C SER A 158 7.14 6.87 5.37
N ILE A 159 6.15 7.12 4.52
CA ILE A 159 5.85 8.47 4.02
C ILE A 159 5.17 9.35 5.05
N SER A 160 4.45 8.76 6.00
CA SER A 160 3.76 9.47 7.10
C SER A 160 4.65 9.73 8.30
N GLY A 161 5.87 9.16 8.35
CA GLY A 161 6.78 9.26 9.49
C GLY A 161 6.35 8.45 10.72
N GLU A 162 5.41 7.53 10.55
CA GLU A 162 4.94 6.67 11.65
C GLU A 162 6.06 5.77 12.17
N ALA A 163 6.13 5.64 13.50
CA ALA A 163 6.96 4.64 14.14
C ALA A 163 6.36 3.25 13.90
N MET A 164 7.18 2.34 13.36
CA MET A 164 6.74 1.00 12.98
C MET A 164 7.85 -0.02 13.25
N GLN A 165 7.47 -1.21 13.64
CA GLN A 165 8.36 -2.36 13.69
C GLN A 165 7.72 -3.54 12.96
N LEU A 166 8.38 -4.01 11.91
CA LEU A 166 8.06 -5.24 11.21
C LEU A 166 9.12 -6.28 11.53
N ARG A 167 8.69 -7.48 11.92
CA ARG A 167 9.57 -8.58 12.29
C ARG A 167 9.30 -9.81 11.43
N HIS A 168 10.31 -10.65 11.31
CA HIS A 168 10.21 -11.94 10.63
C HIS A 168 9.77 -11.85 9.16
N LEU A 169 10.06 -10.72 8.49
CA LEU A 169 9.84 -10.58 7.07
C LEU A 169 10.80 -11.50 6.32
N ARG A 170 10.26 -12.37 5.46
CA ARG A 170 11.08 -13.17 4.55
C ARG A 170 11.24 -12.43 3.23
N THR A 171 12.45 -12.03 2.95
CA THR A 171 12.83 -11.37 1.69
C THR A 171 13.84 -12.24 0.94
N TYR A 172 14.17 -11.89 -0.28
CA TYR A 172 15.25 -12.54 -1.02
C TYR A 172 16.65 -12.27 -0.41
N LEU A 173 16.76 -11.26 0.46
CA LEU A 173 18.00 -10.93 1.19
C LEU A 173 18.15 -11.77 2.48
N GLY A 174 17.14 -12.53 2.89
CA GLY A 174 17.10 -13.25 4.15
C GLY A 174 15.94 -12.85 5.04
N GLN A 175 16.03 -13.19 6.33
CA GLN A 175 15.05 -12.77 7.32
C GLN A 175 15.33 -11.33 7.73
N MET A 176 14.40 -10.44 7.40
CA MET A 176 14.50 -9.00 7.64
C MET A 176 13.69 -8.57 8.86
N GLU A 177 14.23 -7.68 9.66
CA GLU A 177 13.51 -6.83 10.60
C GLU A 177 13.68 -5.37 10.20
N LEU A 178 12.58 -4.62 10.18
CA LEU A 178 12.55 -3.19 9.89
C LEU A 178 12.05 -2.44 11.13
N ARG A 179 12.79 -1.43 11.57
CA ARG A 179 12.38 -0.47 12.61
C ARG A 179 12.39 0.92 12.02
N LEU A 180 11.29 1.63 12.19
CA LEU A 180 11.12 3.02 11.79
C LEU A 180 10.72 3.86 13.01
N GLY A 181 11.23 5.08 13.11
CA GLY A 181 10.96 6.01 14.19
C GLY A 181 11.92 7.19 14.11
N ASP A 182 12.69 7.47 15.17
CA ASP A 182 13.72 8.51 15.17
C ASP A 182 14.85 8.21 14.16
N ALA A 183 15.06 6.93 13.89
CA ALA A 183 15.92 6.44 12.83
C ALA A 183 15.26 5.25 12.11
N ALA A 184 15.60 5.05 10.84
CA ALA A 184 15.32 3.83 10.12
C ALA A 184 16.45 2.83 10.38
N GLN A 185 16.12 1.57 10.67
CA GLN A 185 17.08 0.49 10.86
C GLN A 185 16.60 -0.78 10.15
N VAL A 186 17.50 -1.42 9.44
CA VAL A 186 17.30 -2.74 8.82
C VAL A 186 18.26 -3.73 9.45
N ASP A 187 17.71 -4.82 9.96
CA ASP A 187 18.48 -6.00 10.37
C ASP A 187 18.22 -7.14 9.38
N LEU A 188 19.26 -7.84 8.96
CA LEU A 188 19.18 -9.08 8.16
C LEU A 188 19.80 -10.22 8.96
N ASP A 189 19.07 -11.31 9.12
CA ASP A 189 19.48 -12.51 9.86
C ASP A 189 20.06 -12.18 11.25
N GLY A 190 19.42 -11.20 11.93
CA GLY A 190 19.79 -10.75 13.28
C GLY A 190 20.98 -9.79 13.35
N ARG A 191 21.51 -9.33 12.22
CA ARG A 191 22.59 -8.34 12.14
C ARG A 191 22.08 -7.02 11.58
N THR A 192 22.41 -5.90 12.21
CA THR A 192 22.16 -4.58 11.64
C THR A 192 23.02 -4.38 10.40
N VAL A 193 22.37 -4.09 9.27
CA VAL A 193 23.03 -3.86 7.98
C VAL A 193 22.85 -2.43 7.46
N PHE A 194 21.91 -1.69 8.04
CA PHE A 194 21.62 -0.31 7.64
C PHE A 194 21.00 0.47 8.79
N ARG A 195 21.38 1.75 8.92
CA ARG A 195 20.76 2.75 9.78
C ARG A 195 20.83 4.13 9.15
N SER A 196 19.80 4.97 9.40
CA SER A 196 19.78 6.36 8.96
C SER A 196 18.79 7.19 9.78
N ASN A 197 19.07 8.47 9.97
CA ASN A 197 18.10 9.45 10.49
C ASN A 197 17.21 10.04 9.40
N ALA A 198 17.40 9.70 8.14
CA ALA A 198 16.53 10.14 7.06
C ALA A 198 15.10 9.63 7.27
N ARG A 199 14.14 10.49 7.01
CA ARG A 199 12.70 10.16 7.05
C ARG A 199 12.17 10.01 5.64
N GLY A 200 11.15 9.18 5.46
CA GLY A 200 10.53 8.91 4.18
C GLY A 200 10.83 7.49 3.68
N ARG A 201 10.70 7.30 2.38
CA ARG A 201 10.86 5.98 1.76
C ARG A 201 12.21 5.87 1.06
N PHE A 202 13.00 4.92 1.48
CA PHE A 202 14.21 4.48 0.80
C PHE A 202 13.85 3.55 -0.35
N SER A 203 14.59 3.57 -1.45
CA SER A 203 14.35 2.73 -2.62
C SER A 203 15.64 2.13 -3.18
N GLY A 204 15.49 1.07 -3.97
CA GLY A 204 16.61 0.39 -4.62
C GLY A 204 17.62 -0.19 -3.64
N PHE A 205 17.18 -0.62 -2.45
CA PHE A 205 18.08 -1.22 -1.47
C PHE A 205 18.55 -2.59 -1.93
N LEU A 206 19.82 -2.64 -2.29
CA LEU A 206 20.57 -3.86 -2.58
C LEU A 206 21.61 -4.06 -1.48
N TYR A 207 21.79 -5.27 -1.02
CA TYR A 207 22.77 -5.62 -0.01
C TYR A 207 23.38 -6.99 -0.29
N GLU A 208 24.69 -7.00 -0.51
CA GLU A 208 25.49 -8.20 -0.78
C GLU A 208 26.75 -8.17 0.08
N SER A 209 27.53 -9.24 0.04
CA SER A 209 28.75 -9.38 0.89
C SER A 209 29.77 -8.24 0.72
N HIS A 210 29.82 -7.62 -0.47
CA HIS A 210 30.82 -6.58 -0.79
C HIS A 210 30.20 -5.31 -1.39
N TYR A 211 28.88 -5.22 -1.39
CA TYR A 211 28.18 -4.12 -2.05
C TYR A 211 26.86 -3.80 -1.34
N ALA A 212 26.63 -2.51 -1.13
CA ALA A 212 25.33 -2.01 -0.70
C ALA A 212 24.99 -0.77 -1.51
N GLN A 213 23.75 -0.66 -1.90
CA GLN A 213 23.20 0.49 -2.62
C GLN A 213 21.80 0.81 -2.13
N LEU A 214 21.47 2.08 -2.09
CA LEU A 214 20.09 2.56 -1.94
C LEU A 214 19.99 4.01 -2.41
N THR A 215 18.76 4.43 -2.64
CA THR A 215 18.40 5.84 -2.80
C THR A 215 17.79 6.35 -1.50
N VAL A 216 18.38 7.41 -0.94
CA VAL A 216 17.91 8.08 0.27
C VAL A 216 16.87 9.13 -0.13
N PRO A 217 15.72 9.22 0.55
CA PRO A 217 14.75 10.29 0.30
C PRO A 217 15.36 11.66 0.60
N ALA A 218 15.01 12.67 -0.21
CA ALA A 218 15.48 14.02 -0.02
C ALA A 218 15.14 14.56 1.39
N GLN A 219 16.09 15.17 2.05
CA GLN A 219 15.95 15.73 3.40
C GLN A 219 16.27 17.23 3.41
N PRO A 220 15.57 18.03 4.23
CA PRO A 220 15.88 19.44 4.42
C PRO A 220 17.08 19.68 5.35
N GLU A 221 17.48 18.69 6.13
CA GLU A 221 18.49 18.78 7.18
C GLU A 221 19.65 17.82 6.91
N GLU A 222 20.73 17.96 7.72
CA GLU A 222 21.87 17.04 7.67
C GLU A 222 21.42 15.62 7.95
N THR A 223 21.80 14.71 7.07
CA THR A 223 21.40 13.31 7.09
C THR A 223 22.62 12.43 7.14
N TRP A 224 22.59 11.44 8.03
CA TRP A 224 23.60 10.40 8.07
C TRP A 224 23.00 9.06 7.61
N VAL A 225 23.87 8.26 6.99
CA VAL A 225 23.61 6.89 6.58
C VAL A 225 24.74 6.02 7.07
N GLU A 226 24.43 4.91 7.69
CA GLU A 226 25.39 3.96 8.24
C GLU A 226 25.16 2.57 7.63
N PHE A 227 26.22 2.02 7.06
CA PHE A 227 26.33 0.61 6.70
C PHE A 227 27.43 0.00 7.57
N PRO A 228 27.09 -0.78 8.62
CA PRO A 228 28.10 -1.45 9.43
C PRO A 228 28.92 -2.42 8.58
N ALA A 229 30.19 -2.12 8.38
CA ALA A 229 31.14 -2.93 7.64
C ALA A 229 32.25 -3.43 8.54
N ALA A 230 32.69 -4.67 8.35
CA ALA A 230 33.82 -5.24 9.11
C ALA A 230 35.20 -4.71 8.63
N GLU A 231 35.28 -4.23 7.39
CA GLU A 231 36.49 -3.74 6.73
C GLU A 231 36.24 -2.38 6.06
N PRO A 232 37.27 -1.59 5.79
CA PRO A 232 37.14 -0.33 5.08
C PRO A 232 36.49 -0.52 3.71
N VAL A 233 35.50 0.33 3.41
CA VAL A 233 34.75 0.32 2.16
C VAL A 233 34.95 1.65 1.43
N SER A 234 34.90 1.63 0.10
CA SER A 234 34.77 2.86 -0.68
C SER A 234 33.28 3.27 -0.77
N VAL A 235 33.03 4.55 -0.56
CA VAL A 235 31.70 5.12 -0.60
C VAL A 235 31.56 6.05 -1.81
N CYS A 236 30.49 5.92 -2.56
CA CYS A 236 30.11 6.85 -3.63
C CYS A 236 28.74 7.45 -3.32
N VAL A 237 28.62 8.76 -3.43
CA VAL A 237 27.34 9.48 -3.33
C VAL A 237 27.06 10.16 -4.66
N ASN A 238 25.93 9.85 -5.27
CA ASN A 238 25.55 10.35 -6.60
C ASN A 238 26.62 10.12 -7.68
N GLY A 239 27.31 8.97 -7.61
CA GLY A 239 28.38 8.60 -8.54
C GLY A 239 29.75 9.25 -8.25
N ALA A 240 29.89 10.10 -7.25
CA ALA A 240 31.14 10.69 -6.83
C ALA A 240 31.72 9.96 -5.60
N ALA A 241 32.99 9.62 -5.65
CA ALA A 241 33.67 9.03 -4.50
C ALA A 241 33.71 10.03 -3.32
N VAL A 242 33.45 9.52 -2.13
CA VAL A 242 33.54 10.27 -0.87
C VAL A 242 34.86 9.89 -0.21
N PRO A 243 35.69 10.86 0.23
CA PRO A 243 36.96 10.58 0.85
C PRO A 243 36.83 9.86 2.20
#